data_45c84fc7999f31b996eb3f58ffa85755
#
_entry.id   45c84fc7999f31b996eb3f58ffa85755
#
_cell.length_a   1.000
_cell.length_b   1.000
_cell.length_c   1.000
_cell.angle_alpha   90.00
_cell.angle_beta   90.00
_cell.angle_gamma   90.00
#
_symmetry.space_group_name_H-M   'P 1'
#
loop_
_entity.id
_entity.type
_entity.pdbx_description
1 polymer ?
#
loop_
_entity_poly.entity_id
_entity_poly.type
_entity_poly.pdbx_seq_one_letter_code
_entity_poly.pdbx_strand_id
1 'polypeptide(L)'
;MNRVLKKIRQDNKEFITSEELKKYCKELYFNHRIISNYLISRRYLVKILDNIYYVKAIDEINQNKLNYSILELVAKALKLKNVKNWYYGLYTALELTNIDYENQDEFIYLINDRILKNKPIKILGKKFRFLIFKNVFFNFGIINGKVKYSDFEKTILDLIYLWEYNHMNENRILIELSKLLDGISEEKILNYSQYYPKSNTNILKKALKKFKF
;
A
#
# COMPACT_ATOMS: atom_id res chain seq x y z
N MET A 1 -6.14 28.03 -19.61
CA MET A 1 -5.44 26.80 -19.14
C MET A 1 -3.96 27.11 -19.08
N ASN A 2 -3.28 26.69 -17.99
CA ASN A 2 -1.84 26.92 -17.79
C ASN A 2 -1.02 26.23 -18.90
N ARG A 3 -0.04 26.95 -19.51
CA ARG A 3 0.79 26.43 -20.62
C ARG A 3 1.56 25.14 -20.24
N VAL A 4 2.06 25.07 -18.99
CA VAL A 4 2.77 23.87 -18.49
C VAL A 4 1.82 22.67 -18.43
N LEU A 5 0.59 22.84 -17.90
CA LEU A 5 -0.40 21.76 -17.85
C LEU A 5 -0.80 21.31 -19.27
N LYS A 6 -0.93 22.27 -20.22
CA LYS A 6 -1.21 21.93 -21.63
C LYS A 6 -0.10 21.05 -22.20
N LYS A 7 1.16 21.40 -21.99
CA LYS A 7 2.32 20.63 -22.45
C LYS A 7 2.38 19.23 -21.84
N ILE A 8 2.18 19.10 -20.51
CA ILE A 8 2.14 17.80 -19.80
C ILE A 8 1.08 16.88 -20.44
N ARG A 9 -0.11 17.43 -20.77
CA ARG A 9 -1.20 16.65 -21.38
C ARG A 9 -0.93 16.31 -22.85
N GLN A 10 -0.30 17.18 -23.61
CA GLN A 10 0.13 16.91 -24.99
C GLN A 10 1.13 15.75 -25.05
N ASP A 11 1.99 15.64 -24.04
CA ASP A 11 2.94 14.55 -23.91
C ASP A 11 2.30 13.28 -23.28
N ASN A 12 0.97 13.24 -23.12
CA ASN A 12 0.20 12.11 -22.56
C ASN A 12 0.72 11.60 -21.22
N LYS A 13 1.22 12.51 -20.38
CA LYS A 13 1.74 12.15 -19.05
C LYS A 13 0.59 11.94 -18.07
N GLU A 14 0.40 10.68 -17.66
CA GLU A 14 -0.54 10.31 -16.58
C GLU A 14 0.05 10.58 -15.20
N PHE A 15 1.36 10.43 -15.07
CA PHE A 15 2.13 10.80 -13.89
C PHE A 15 3.29 11.69 -14.29
N ILE A 16 3.69 12.55 -13.34
CA ILE A 16 4.84 13.43 -13.50
C ILE A 16 5.67 13.46 -12.22
N THR A 17 6.98 13.45 -12.37
CA THR A 17 7.90 13.66 -11.25
C THR A 17 8.14 15.15 -11.03
N SER A 18 8.63 15.51 -9.82
CA SER A 18 9.06 16.88 -9.53
C SER A 18 10.13 17.37 -10.51
N GLU A 19 11.03 16.47 -10.94
CA GLU A 19 12.11 16.79 -11.88
C GLU A 19 11.58 17.07 -13.28
N GLU A 20 10.67 16.22 -13.78
CA GLU A 20 10.01 16.44 -15.07
C GLU A 20 9.21 17.75 -15.05
N LEU A 21 8.46 18.00 -13.97
CA LEU A 21 7.71 19.26 -13.82
C LEU A 21 8.64 20.48 -13.83
N LYS A 22 9.80 20.39 -13.17
CA LYS A 22 10.83 21.42 -13.20
C LYS A 22 11.39 21.64 -14.60
N LYS A 23 11.59 20.57 -15.38
CA LYS A 23 12.04 20.64 -16.76
C LYS A 23 11.03 21.38 -17.64
N TYR A 24 9.75 20.99 -17.59
CA TYR A 24 8.68 21.70 -18.32
C TYR A 24 8.57 23.18 -17.97
N CYS A 25 8.71 23.50 -16.67
CA CYS A 25 8.70 24.90 -16.24
C CYS A 25 9.90 25.68 -16.81
N LYS A 26 11.10 25.08 -16.83
CA LYS A 26 12.30 25.70 -17.39
C LYS A 26 12.18 25.95 -18.89
N GLU A 27 11.69 24.97 -19.64
CA GLU A 27 11.46 25.07 -21.10
C GLU A 27 10.50 26.19 -21.48
N LEU A 28 9.50 26.45 -20.63
CA LEU A 28 8.47 27.46 -20.85
C LEU A 28 8.71 28.77 -20.11
N TYR A 29 9.89 28.96 -19.50
CA TYR A 29 10.31 30.14 -18.73
C TYR A 29 9.39 30.49 -17.55
N PHE A 30 8.86 29.47 -16.87
CA PHE A 30 8.04 29.62 -15.67
C PHE A 30 8.80 29.27 -14.38
N ASN A 31 8.43 29.93 -13.28
CA ASN A 31 8.93 29.55 -11.95
C ASN A 31 8.27 28.23 -11.50
N HIS A 32 9.09 27.20 -11.30
CA HIS A 32 8.63 25.87 -10.92
C HIS A 32 7.79 25.88 -9.63
N ARG A 33 8.21 26.60 -8.58
CA ARG A 33 7.51 26.64 -7.29
C ARG A 33 6.11 27.21 -7.42
N ILE A 34 5.97 28.30 -8.17
CA ILE A 34 4.68 28.97 -8.40
C ILE A 34 3.77 28.04 -9.18
N ILE A 35 4.24 27.44 -10.27
CA ILE A 35 3.44 26.53 -11.10
C ILE A 35 3.03 25.29 -10.36
N SER A 36 3.94 24.65 -9.61
CA SER A 36 3.64 23.45 -8.82
C SER A 36 2.53 23.75 -7.81
N ASN A 37 2.66 24.83 -7.04
CA ASN A 37 1.65 25.22 -6.06
C ASN A 37 0.30 25.50 -6.72
N TYR A 38 0.30 26.19 -7.85
CA TYR A 38 -0.93 26.46 -8.62
C TYR A 38 -1.59 25.17 -9.08
N LEU A 39 -0.84 24.25 -9.71
CA LEU A 39 -1.40 23.02 -10.25
C LEU A 39 -1.93 22.10 -9.14
N ILE A 40 -1.27 22.05 -7.99
CA ILE A 40 -1.70 21.27 -6.82
C ILE A 40 -2.94 21.92 -6.17
N SER A 41 -2.94 23.23 -5.93
CA SER A 41 -4.06 23.92 -5.29
C SER A 41 -5.35 23.86 -6.13
N ARG A 42 -5.21 23.87 -7.46
CA ARG A 42 -6.32 23.68 -8.40
C ARG A 42 -6.67 22.21 -8.65
N ARG A 43 -6.01 21.28 -7.96
CA ARG A 43 -6.24 19.83 -8.07
C ARG A 43 -6.04 19.26 -9.48
N TYR A 44 -5.24 19.92 -10.33
CA TYR A 44 -4.78 19.38 -11.61
C TYR A 44 -3.71 18.32 -11.41
N LEU A 45 -2.85 18.50 -10.39
CA LEU A 45 -1.91 17.53 -9.93
C LEU A 45 -2.26 17.08 -8.51
N VAL A 46 -2.17 15.77 -8.28
CA VAL A 46 -2.38 15.15 -6.97
C VAL A 46 -1.10 14.49 -6.54
N LYS A 47 -0.56 14.90 -5.39
CA LYS A 47 0.64 14.25 -4.82
C LYS A 47 0.26 12.85 -4.35
N ILE A 48 0.92 11.82 -4.89
CA ILE A 48 0.72 10.42 -4.51
C ILE A 48 1.86 9.97 -3.57
N LEU A 49 3.11 10.15 -4.00
CA LEU A 49 4.29 9.89 -3.18
C LEU A 49 5.23 11.09 -3.26
N ASP A 50 6.31 11.09 -2.48
CA ASP A 50 7.32 12.14 -2.58
C ASP A 50 7.87 12.20 -4.00
N ASN A 51 7.83 13.39 -4.56
CA ASN A 51 8.27 13.72 -5.94
C ASN A 51 7.46 13.04 -7.06
N ILE A 52 6.29 12.46 -6.77
CA ILE A 52 5.42 11.86 -7.80
C ILE A 52 4.00 12.43 -7.67
N TYR A 53 3.51 12.93 -8.78
CA TYR A 53 2.17 13.50 -8.90
C TYR A 53 1.38 12.77 -9.99
N TYR A 54 0.12 12.51 -9.71
CA TYR A 54 -0.87 12.08 -10.69
C TYR A 54 -1.42 13.31 -11.41
N VAL A 55 -1.48 13.26 -12.73
CA VAL A 55 -2.03 14.31 -13.59
C VAL A 55 -3.49 13.97 -13.87
N LYS A 56 -4.42 14.70 -13.26
CA LYS A 56 -5.84 14.45 -13.51
C LYS A 56 -6.22 14.69 -14.97
N ALA A 57 -6.95 13.75 -15.52
CA ALA A 57 -7.59 13.91 -16.83
C ALA A 57 -8.68 14.99 -16.79
N ILE A 58 -9.13 15.47 -17.94
CA ILE A 58 -10.14 16.54 -18.01
C ILE A 58 -11.49 16.05 -17.51
N ASP A 59 -11.87 14.83 -17.87
CA ASP A 59 -13.08 14.16 -17.42
C ASP A 59 -13.11 13.95 -15.90
N GLU A 60 -12.00 13.58 -15.28
CA GLU A 60 -11.88 13.44 -13.83
C GLU A 60 -12.07 14.77 -13.09
N ILE A 61 -11.64 15.88 -13.70
CA ILE A 61 -11.84 17.21 -13.14
C ILE A 61 -13.30 17.61 -13.23
N ASN A 62 -13.92 17.39 -14.40
CA ASN A 62 -15.30 17.76 -14.67
C ASN A 62 -16.29 16.93 -13.83
N GLN A 63 -16.02 15.63 -13.67
CA GLN A 63 -16.87 14.70 -12.94
C GLN A 63 -16.53 14.63 -11.44
N ASN A 64 -15.44 15.27 -11.02
CA ASN A 64 -14.85 15.14 -9.67
C ASN A 64 -14.67 13.67 -9.21
N LYS A 65 -14.36 12.79 -10.14
CA LYS A 65 -14.17 11.35 -9.93
C LYS A 65 -12.84 10.92 -10.52
N LEU A 66 -12.10 10.05 -9.83
CA LEU A 66 -10.85 9.50 -10.33
C LEU A 66 -11.10 8.25 -11.17
N ASN A 67 -10.32 8.06 -12.24
CA ASN A 67 -10.36 6.88 -13.10
C ASN A 67 -9.72 5.65 -12.42
N TYR A 68 -8.91 5.89 -11.40
CA TYR A 68 -8.22 4.87 -10.61
C TYR A 68 -8.64 4.94 -9.15
N SER A 69 -8.68 3.80 -8.49
CA SER A 69 -8.73 3.74 -7.03
C SER A 69 -7.44 4.31 -6.43
N ILE A 70 -7.51 4.73 -5.18
CA ILE A 70 -6.33 5.26 -4.46
C ILE A 70 -5.21 4.20 -4.39
N LEU A 71 -5.58 2.92 -4.22
CA LEU A 71 -4.62 1.82 -4.18
C LEU A 71 -3.91 1.66 -5.54
N GLU A 72 -4.63 1.74 -6.65
CA GLU A 72 -4.03 1.68 -7.99
C GLU A 72 -3.10 2.87 -8.26
N LEU A 73 -3.46 4.08 -7.83
CA LEU A 73 -2.59 5.25 -7.97
C LEU A 73 -1.27 5.09 -7.21
N VAL A 74 -1.33 4.54 -5.99
CA VAL A 74 -0.12 4.27 -5.20
C VAL A 74 0.70 3.14 -5.83
N ALA A 75 0.06 2.09 -6.34
CA ALA A 75 0.73 1.00 -7.06
C ALA A 75 1.51 1.51 -8.30
N LYS A 76 0.88 2.37 -9.11
CA LYS A 76 1.52 3.02 -10.26
C LYS A 76 2.70 3.91 -9.83
N ALA A 77 2.55 4.67 -8.75
CA ALA A 77 3.61 5.50 -8.21
C ALA A 77 4.81 4.69 -7.68
N LEU A 78 4.56 3.51 -7.05
CA LEU A 78 5.62 2.58 -6.64
C LEU A 78 6.39 2.02 -7.84
N LYS A 79 5.69 1.70 -8.94
CA LYS A 79 6.32 1.26 -10.18
C LYS A 79 7.27 2.35 -10.73
N LEU A 80 6.84 3.62 -10.72
CA LEU A 80 7.68 4.75 -11.13
C LEU A 80 8.90 4.95 -10.23
N LYS A 81 8.80 4.62 -8.94
CA LYS A 81 9.93 4.59 -7.99
C LYS A 81 10.81 3.33 -8.13
N ASN A 82 10.50 2.44 -9.08
CA ASN A 82 11.18 1.16 -9.26
C ASN A 82 11.18 0.29 -7.99
N VAL A 83 10.11 0.37 -7.18
CA VAL A 83 9.86 -0.52 -6.05
C VAL A 83 9.18 -1.77 -6.60
N LYS A 84 9.90 -2.88 -6.67
CA LYS A 84 9.42 -4.15 -7.23
C LYS A 84 8.72 -5.01 -6.18
N ASN A 85 9.30 -5.04 -4.97
CA ASN A 85 8.86 -5.85 -3.85
C ASN A 85 7.93 -5.03 -2.96
N TRP A 86 6.63 -5.22 -3.13
CA TRP A 86 5.59 -4.59 -2.34
C TRP A 86 4.25 -5.33 -2.48
N TYR A 87 3.39 -5.20 -1.51
CA TYR A 87 1.99 -5.63 -1.53
C TYR A 87 1.18 -4.88 -0.47
N TYR A 88 -0.13 -4.82 -0.65
CA TYR A 88 -1.05 -4.45 0.41
C TYR A 88 -1.24 -5.66 1.32
N GLY A 89 -0.98 -5.49 2.61
CA GLY A 89 -1.01 -6.58 3.58
C GLY A 89 -1.85 -6.26 4.81
N LEU A 90 -1.83 -7.16 5.78
CA LEU A 90 -2.49 -7.00 7.07
C LEU A 90 -4.00 -6.71 6.89
N TYR A 91 -4.55 -5.79 7.65
CA TYR A 91 -5.99 -5.45 7.62
C TYR A 91 -6.46 -5.00 6.23
N THR A 92 -5.60 -4.32 5.45
CA THR A 92 -5.94 -3.95 4.06
C THR A 92 -6.12 -5.18 3.16
N ALA A 93 -5.34 -6.23 3.36
CA ALA A 93 -5.53 -7.47 2.60
C ALA A 93 -6.79 -8.22 3.04
N LEU A 94 -7.17 -8.19 4.32
CA LEU A 94 -8.45 -8.75 4.77
C LEU A 94 -9.63 -8.04 4.09
N GLU A 95 -9.62 -6.71 4.03
CA GLU A 95 -10.62 -5.93 3.30
C GLU A 95 -10.67 -6.31 1.80
N LEU A 96 -9.52 -6.43 1.16
CA LEU A 96 -9.43 -6.78 -0.27
C LEU A 96 -9.87 -8.21 -0.58
N THR A 97 -9.82 -9.10 0.40
CA THR A 97 -10.30 -10.49 0.30
C THR A 97 -11.72 -10.69 0.83
N ASN A 98 -12.40 -9.60 1.22
CA ASN A 98 -13.75 -9.60 1.81
C ASN A 98 -13.86 -10.45 3.08
N ILE A 99 -12.77 -10.52 3.85
CA ILE A 99 -12.79 -11.18 5.16
C ILE A 99 -13.21 -10.15 6.19
N ASP A 100 -14.34 -10.44 6.86
CA ASP A 100 -14.87 -9.58 7.90
C ASP A 100 -13.99 -9.69 9.15
N TYR A 101 -13.37 -8.57 9.50
CA TYR A 101 -12.56 -8.44 10.69
C TYR A 101 -12.68 -7.02 11.23
N GLU A 102 -13.17 -6.90 12.45
CA GLU A 102 -13.29 -5.60 13.13
C GLU A 102 -11.90 -4.99 13.34
N ASN A 103 -11.52 -4.11 12.44
CA ASN A 103 -10.29 -3.32 12.56
C ASN A 103 -10.65 -1.90 12.99
N GLN A 104 -10.11 -1.47 14.13
CA GLN A 104 -10.26 -0.09 14.64
C GLN A 104 -9.31 0.90 13.92
N ASP A 105 -8.36 0.40 13.14
CA ASP A 105 -7.37 1.22 12.46
C ASP A 105 -7.85 1.65 11.07
N GLU A 106 -7.89 2.94 10.82
CA GLU A 106 -8.22 3.52 9.50
C GLU A 106 -7.00 3.55 8.53
N PHE A 107 -6.01 2.69 8.75
CA PHE A 107 -4.80 2.70 7.92
C PHE A 107 -4.89 1.75 6.74
N ILE A 108 -4.39 2.22 5.60
CA ILE A 108 -4.04 1.36 4.48
C ILE A 108 -2.60 0.90 4.67
N TYR A 109 -2.38 -0.39 4.83
CA TYR A 109 -1.07 -0.98 5.08
C TYR A 109 -0.41 -1.39 3.76
N LEU A 110 0.77 -0.85 3.53
CA LEU A 110 1.61 -1.16 2.39
C LEU A 110 2.95 -1.70 2.87
N ILE A 111 3.21 -2.97 2.58
CA ILE A 111 4.44 -3.66 2.91
C ILE A 111 5.37 -3.57 1.71
N ASN A 112 6.64 -3.23 1.94
CA ASN A 112 7.64 -3.09 0.89
C ASN A 112 9.07 -3.29 1.42
N ASP A 113 10.07 -3.33 0.53
CA ASP A 113 11.48 -3.54 0.88
C ASP A 113 12.35 -2.27 0.91
N ARG A 114 11.79 -1.09 0.57
CA ARG A 114 12.60 0.12 0.31
C ARG A 114 12.12 1.42 0.94
N ILE A 115 10.81 1.65 0.97
CA ILE A 115 10.27 2.94 1.40
C ILE A 115 9.94 2.87 2.88
N LEU A 116 10.79 3.49 3.70
CA LEU A 116 10.51 3.68 5.12
C LEU A 116 9.78 5.00 5.34
N LYS A 117 8.70 4.96 6.11
CA LYS A 117 7.99 6.14 6.62
C LYS A 117 7.72 5.94 8.11
N ASN A 118 8.40 6.70 8.95
CA ASN A 118 8.25 6.61 10.41
C ASN A 118 6.84 6.99 10.89
N LYS A 119 6.13 7.81 10.11
CA LYS A 119 4.75 8.24 10.40
C LYS A 119 3.85 7.90 9.21
N PRO A 120 2.56 7.61 9.47
CA PRO A 120 1.59 7.46 8.39
C PRO A 120 1.56 8.71 7.51
N ILE A 121 1.41 8.52 6.21
CA ILE A 121 1.25 9.61 5.24
C ILE A 121 -0.18 9.66 4.75
N LYS A 122 -0.67 10.88 4.48
CA LYS A 122 -2.02 11.08 3.93
C LYS A 122 -1.96 11.22 2.42
N ILE A 123 -2.66 10.33 1.71
CA ILE A 123 -2.78 10.35 0.24
C ILE A 123 -4.27 10.40 -0.08
N LEU A 124 -4.73 11.45 -0.75
CA LEU A 124 -6.14 11.63 -1.13
C LEU A 124 -7.13 11.42 0.04
N GLY A 125 -6.77 11.88 1.22
CA GLY A 125 -7.60 11.78 2.42
C GLY A 125 -7.45 10.49 3.22
N LYS A 126 -6.92 9.41 2.64
CA LYS A 126 -6.66 8.13 3.33
C LYS A 126 -5.28 8.11 3.98
N LYS A 127 -5.15 7.45 5.12
CA LYS A 127 -3.89 7.31 5.87
C LYS A 127 -3.19 6.02 5.44
N PHE A 128 -1.96 6.13 4.93
CA PHE A 128 -1.14 4.99 4.54
C PHE A 128 -0.04 4.74 5.56
N ARG A 129 0.15 3.49 5.96
CA ARG A 129 1.26 3.02 6.79
C ARG A 129 2.18 2.15 5.95
N PHE A 130 3.42 2.63 5.73
CA PHE A 130 4.45 1.90 5.00
C PHE A 130 5.27 1.09 6.00
N LEU A 131 5.38 -0.21 5.76
CA LEU A 131 6.16 -1.13 6.58
C LEU A 131 7.26 -1.74 5.73
N ILE A 132 8.44 -1.89 6.34
CA ILE A 132 9.58 -2.58 5.72
C ILE A 132 9.61 -4.02 6.22
N PHE A 133 9.52 -4.96 5.27
CA PHE A 133 9.69 -6.38 5.55
C PHE A 133 10.92 -6.93 4.83
N LYS A 134 11.44 -8.07 5.30
CA LYS A 134 12.58 -8.76 4.69
C LYS A 134 12.22 -9.32 3.31
N ASN A 135 13.20 -9.40 2.42
CA ASN A 135 12.99 -9.84 1.03
C ASN A 135 12.31 -11.21 0.91
N VAL A 136 12.59 -12.13 1.83
CA VAL A 136 11.99 -13.46 1.83
C VAL A 136 10.46 -13.44 1.83
N PHE A 137 9.84 -12.42 2.45
CA PHE A 137 8.39 -12.30 2.54
C PHE A 137 7.69 -11.90 1.22
N PHE A 138 8.45 -11.57 0.17
CA PHE A 138 7.88 -11.21 -1.14
C PHE A 138 7.85 -12.38 -2.15
N ASN A 139 8.27 -13.59 -1.73
CA ASN A 139 8.41 -14.74 -2.63
C ASN A 139 7.21 -15.69 -2.62
N PHE A 140 6.23 -15.48 -1.73
CA PHE A 140 5.08 -16.38 -1.57
C PHE A 140 3.83 -15.61 -1.15
N GLY A 141 2.66 -16.20 -1.35
CA GLY A 141 1.39 -15.72 -0.83
C GLY A 141 0.97 -14.32 -1.30
N ILE A 142 1.43 -13.87 -2.48
CA ILE A 142 1.07 -12.57 -3.05
C ILE A 142 0.17 -12.80 -4.26
N ILE A 143 -1.02 -12.24 -4.20
CA ILE A 143 -1.99 -12.23 -5.30
C ILE A 143 -1.73 -11.01 -6.17
N ASN A 144 -1.58 -11.24 -7.48
CA ASN A 144 -1.38 -10.19 -8.49
C ASN A 144 -2.71 -9.93 -9.21
N GLY A 145 -3.48 -8.96 -8.71
CA GLY A 145 -4.69 -8.45 -9.34
C GLY A 145 -4.47 -7.05 -9.94
N LYS A 146 -5.48 -6.18 -9.86
CA LYS A 146 -5.32 -4.74 -10.17
C LYS A 146 -4.25 -4.08 -9.30
N VAL A 147 -4.11 -4.57 -8.08
CA VAL A 147 -3.03 -4.26 -7.14
C VAL A 147 -2.50 -5.57 -6.55
N LYS A 148 -1.29 -5.54 -5.98
CA LYS A 148 -0.72 -6.69 -5.28
C LYS A 148 -1.19 -6.70 -3.83
N TYR A 149 -1.63 -7.84 -3.33
CA TYR A 149 -2.00 -8.01 -1.92
C TYR A 149 -1.68 -9.43 -1.43
N SER A 150 -1.51 -9.59 -0.11
CA SER A 150 -1.29 -10.91 0.49
C SER A 150 -2.56 -11.75 0.47
N ASP A 151 -2.42 -13.06 0.21
CA ASP A 151 -3.50 -14.02 0.43
C ASP A 151 -3.79 -14.17 1.93
N PHE A 152 -4.83 -14.93 2.26
CA PHE A 152 -5.33 -15.01 3.63
C PHE A 152 -4.32 -15.63 4.60
N GLU A 153 -3.70 -16.74 4.24
CA GLU A 153 -2.72 -17.43 5.10
C GLU A 153 -1.48 -16.58 5.35
N LYS A 154 -0.99 -15.91 4.30
CA LYS A 154 0.12 -14.97 4.44
C LYS A 154 -0.27 -13.79 5.30
N THR A 155 -1.49 -13.26 5.14
CA THR A 155 -1.98 -12.13 5.92
C THR A 155 -2.00 -12.46 7.42
N ILE A 156 -2.45 -13.66 7.81
CA ILE A 156 -2.42 -14.11 9.20
C ILE A 156 -0.98 -14.15 9.74
N LEU A 157 -0.05 -14.72 8.98
CA LEU A 157 1.35 -14.78 9.39
C LEU A 157 2.00 -13.39 9.50
N ASP A 158 1.69 -12.48 8.57
CA ASP A 158 2.14 -11.09 8.63
C ASP A 158 1.59 -10.36 9.87
N LEU A 159 0.32 -10.65 10.26
CA LEU A 159 -0.29 -10.11 11.47
C LEU A 159 0.41 -10.62 12.73
N ILE A 160 0.66 -11.93 12.84
CA ILE A 160 1.41 -12.50 13.96
C ILE A 160 2.78 -11.83 14.05
N TYR A 161 3.49 -11.72 12.92
CA TYR A 161 4.81 -11.09 12.86
C TYR A 161 4.78 -9.64 13.35
N LEU A 162 3.80 -8.85 12.92
CA LEU A 162 3.64 -7.46 13.35
C LEU A 162 3.25 -7.36 14.83
N TRP A 163 2.36 -8.21 15.31
CA TRP A 163 1.92 -8.19 16.70
C TRP A 163 3.06 -8.55 17.67
N GLU A 164 3.88 -9.56 17.33
CA GLU A 164 5.09 -9.88 18.11
C GLU A 164 6.11 -8.75 18.06
N TYR A 165 6.32 -8.16 16.89
CA TYR A 165 7.21 -7.02 16.73
C TYR A 165 6.79 -5.83 17.60
N ASN A 166 5.49 -5.62 17.77
CA ASN A 166 4.91 -4.60 18.63
C ASN A 166 4.76 -5.05 20.11
N HIS A 167 5.38 -6.17 20.49
CA HIS A 167 5.35 -6.72 21.86
C HIS A 167 3.93 -7.00 22.38
N MET A 168 3.01 -7.36 21.50
CA MET A 168 1.67 -7.80 21.92
C MET A 168 1.77 -9.10 22.73
N ASN A 169 1.05 -9.17 23.85
CA ASN A 169 1.01 -10.36 24.69
C ASN A 169 0.50 -11.58 23.91
N GLU A 170 1.12 -12.74 24.09
CA GLU A 170 0.78 -13.99 23.38
C GLU A 170 -0.71 -14.36 23.53
N ASN A 171 -1.26 -14.25 24.74
CA ASN A 171 -2.67 -14.57 24.95
C ASN A 171 -3.59 -13.68 24.13
N ARG A 172 -3.24 -12.41 23.98
CA ARG A 172 -4.00 -11.48 23.13
C ARG A 172 -3.85 -11.85 21.65
N ILE A 173 -2.66 -12.23 21.20
CA ILE A 173 -2.44 -12.72 19.84
C ILE A 173 -3.31 -13.96 19.57
N LEU A 174 -3.37 -14.92 20.52
CA LEU A 174 -4.21 -16.10 20.40
C LEU A 174 -5.71 -15.76 20.29
N ILE A 175 -6.21 -14.78 21.06
CA ILE A 175 -7.59 -14.31 20.97
C ILE A 175 -7.86 -13.69 19.60
N GLU A 176 -6.98 -12.84 19.09
CA GLU A 176 -7.15 -12.25 17.74
C GLU A 176 -7.09 -13.32 16.64
N LEU A 177 -6.20 -14.32 16.79
CA LEU A 177 -6.13 -15.43 15.85
C LEU A 177 -7.39 -16.29 15.83
N SER A 178 -8.06 -16.50 16.99
CA SER A 178 -9.28 -17.32 17.03
C SER A 178 -10.40 -16.75 16.12
N LYS A 179 -10.36 -15.46 15.83
CA LYS A 179 -11.33 -14.80 14.93
C LYS A 179 -10.99 -14.99 13.44
N LEU A 180 -9.74 -15.39 13.13
CA LEU A 180 -9.20 -15.46 11.77
C LEU A 180 -8.90 -16.88 11.29
N LEU A 181 -8.93 -17.89 12.17
CA LEU A 181 -8.55 -19.24 11.80
C LEU A 181 -9.62 -20.01 11.03
N ASP A 182 -10.82 -19.47 10.93
CA ASP A 182 -11.89 -20.08 10.16
C ASP A 182 -11.61 -19.93 8.64
N GLY A 183 -11.78 -21.02 7.89
CA GLY A 183 -11.58 -21.04 6.44
C GLY A 183 -10.12 -21.08 5.95
N ILE A 184 -9.09 -21.13 6.85
CA ILE A 184 -7.69 -21.25 6.41
C ILE A 184 -7.35 -22.65 5.91
N SER A 185 -6.41 -22.72 4.97
CA SER A 185 -5.72 -23.96 4.59
C SER A 185 -4.57 -24.21 5.57
N GLU A 186 -4.71 -25.25 6.42
CA GLU A 186 -3.67 -25.59 7.41
C GLU A 186 -2.35 -25.99 6.74
N GLU A 187 -2.40 -26.80 5.70
CA GLU A 187 -1.22 -27.19 4.94
C GLU A 187 -0.48 -25.96 4.39
N LYS A 188 -1.21 -25.03 3.79
CA LYS A 188 -0.66 -23.84 3.17
C LYS A 188 -0.05 -22.89 4.20
N ILE A 189 -0.75 -22.61 5.32
CA ILE A 189 -0.22 -21.70 6.35
C ILE A 189 1.00 -22.30 7.06
N LEU A 190 1.03 -23.63 7.30
CA LEU A 190 2.20 -24.30 7.86
C LEU A 190 3.39 -24.26 6.89
N ASN A 191 3.15 -24.44 5.60
CA ASN A 191 4.18 -24.30 4.58
C ASN A 191 4.74 -22.86 4.54
N TYR A 192 3.89 -21.84 4.60
CA TYR A 192 4.35 -20.45 4.65
C TYR A 192 5.06 -20.10 5.95
N SER A 193 4.69 -20.71 7.08
CA SER A 193 5.25 -20.40 8.39
C SER A 193 6.77 -20.67 8.50
N GLN A 194 7.34 -21.52 7.63
CA GLN A 194 8.78 -21.77 7.58
C GLN A 194 9.63 -20.54 7.24
N TYR A 195 9.05 -19.55 6.59
CA TYR A 195 9.72 -18.29 6.22
C TYR A 195 9.70 -17.25 7.34
N TYR A 196 8.93 -17.50 8.41
CA TYR A 196 8.79 -16.60 9.55
C TYR A 196 9.67 -17.04 10.73
N PRO A 197 9.94 -16.17 11.71
CA PRO A 197 10.64 -16.54 12.92
C PRO A 197 9.99 -17.74 13.65
N LYS A 198 10.78 -18.54 14.34
CA LYS A 198 10.27 -19.70 15.09
C LYS A 198 9.20 -19.33 16.12
N SER A 199 9.30 -18.16 16.75
CA SER A 199 8.28 -17.65 17.67
C SER A 199 6.91 -17.54 17.02
N ASN A 200 6.83 -16.91 15.83
CA ASN A 200 5.59 -16.81 15.06
C ASN A 200 5.00 -18.19 14.75
N THR A 201 5.83 -19.13 14.30
CA THR A 201 5.40 -20.50 13.99
C THR A 201 4.89 -21.22 15.26
N ASN A 202 5.51 -20.98 16.40
CA ASN A 202 5.05 -21.58 17.68
C ASN A 202 3.69 -21.02 18.11
N ILE A 203 3.48 -19.72 17.99
CA ILE A 203 2.19 -19.08 18.30
C ILE A 203 1.10 -19.62 17.35
N LEU A 204 1.39 -19.71 16.05
CA LEU A 204 0.47 -20.30 15.08
C LEU A 204 0.08 -21.73 15.47
N LYS A 205 1.04 -22.60 15.77
CA LYS A 205 0.79 -23.99 16.17
C LYS A 205 -0.05 -24.09 17.45
N LYS A 206 0.20 -23.22 18.43
CA LYS A 206 -0.62 -23.15 19.66
C LYS A 206 -2.07 -22.73 19.32
N ALA A 207 -2.25 -21.75 18.44
CA ALA A 207 -3.56 -21.31 18.01
C ALA A 207 -4.33 -22.41 17.27
N LEU A 208 -3.70 -23.07 16.30
CA LEU A 208 -4.29 -24.20 15.57
C LEU A 208 -4.72 -25.31 16.54
N LYS A 209 -3.84 -25.73 17.46
CA LYS A 209 -4.17 -26.77 18.45
C LYS A 209 -5.30 -26.36 19.39
N LYS A 210 -5.46 -25.07 19.71
CA LYS A 210 -6.45 -24.59 20.68
C LYS A 210 -7.83 -24.37 20.06
N PHE A 211 -7.91 -23.96 18.79
CA PHE A 211 -9.14 -23.46 18.20
C PHE A 211 -9.66 -24.25 16.98
N LYS A 212 -8.86 -25.19 16.44
CA LYS A 212 -9.24 -25.98 15.28
C LYS A 212 -9.51 -27.47 15.57
N PHE A 213 -9.35 -27.89 16.85
CA PHE A 213 -9.60 -29.27 17.30
C PHE A 213 -10.52 -29.28 18.53
#